data_63787ac8998dfd79b9634cb102db6e23
#
_entry.id   63787ac8998dfd79b9634cb102db6e23
#
_cell.length_a   1.000
_cell.length_b   1.000
_cell.length_c   1.000
_cell.angle_alpha   90.00
_cell.angle_beta   90.00
_cell.angle_gamma   90.00
#
_symmetry.space_group_name_H-M   'P 1'
#
loop_
_entity.id
_entity.type
_entity.pdbx_description
1 polymer ?
#
loop_
_entity_poly.entity_id
_entity_poly.type
_entity_poly.pdbx_seq_one_letter_code
_entity_poly.pdbx_strand_id
1 'polypeptide(L)'
;MKGLLHAGYYSAWLIGQLLLASRDVLVDTLTGNKKLDPSVVAYPLRVTKDWQITAFACFITITPGTISIGLDEGPSGERLLMVHAIFGSDPLAVLKDLAHMEETLAPHVAGIDNQLERAATYHPAPRPSSLRNRGVN
;
A
#
# COMPACT_ATOMS: atom_id res chain seq x y z
N MET A 1 -23.80 -23.91 -0.72
CA MET A 1 -22.91 -24.52 -1.74
C MET A 1 -22.34 -23.49 -2.74
N LYS A 2 -23.11 -22.50 -3.18
CA LYS A 2 -22.62 -21.45 -4.11
C LYS A 2 -21.49 -20.60 -3.54
N GLY A 3 -21.49 -20.31 -2.25
CA GLY A 3 -20.44 -19.53 -1.59
C GLY A 3 -19.08 -20.24 -1.52
N LEU A 4 -19.07 -21.55 -1.33
CA LEU A 4 -17.84 -22.34 -1.26
C LEU A 4 -17.15 -22.46 -2.62
N LEU A 5 -17.93 -22.61 -3.68
CA LEU A 5 -17.44 -22.63 -5.05
C LEU A 5 -16.88 -21.26 -5.46
N HIS A 6 -17.54 -20.19 -5.05
CA HIS A 6 -17.06 -18.83 -5.31
C HIS A 6 -15.77 -18.51 -4.53
N ALA A 7 -15.68 -18.94 -3.29
CA ALA A 7 -14.45 -18.82 -2.49
C ALA A 7 -13.29 -19.61 -3.10
N GLY A 8 -13.54 -20.82 -3.58
CA GLY A 8 -12.55 -21.65 -4.27
C GLY A 8 -12.04 -21.00 -5.57
N TYR A 9 -12.95 -20.49 -6.40
CA TYR A 9 -12.59 -19.77 -7.61
C TYR A 9 -11.77 -18.50 -7.33
N TYR A 10 -12.18 -17.72 -6.33
CA TYR A 10 -11.49 -16.50 -5.92
C TYR A 10 -10.09 -16.80 -5.39
N SER A 11 -9.95 -17.86 -4.58
CA SER A 11 -8.64 -18.28 -4.05
C SER A 11 -7.71 -18.73 -5.17
N ALA A 12 -8.20 -19.47 -6.15
CA ALA A 12 -7.41 -19.90 -7.31
C ALA A 12 -6.97 -18.70 -8.17
N TRP A 13 -7.86 -17.74 -8.38
CA TRP A 13 -7.56 -16.50 -9.08
C TRP A 13 -6.50 -15.68 -8.33
N LEU A 14 -6.65 -15.54 -7.00
CA LEU A 14 -5.72 -14.82 -6.15
C LEU A 14 -4.31 -15.44 -6.18
N ILE A 15 -4.23 -16.79 -6.12
CA ILE A 15 -2.96 -17.51 -6.23
C ILE A 15 -2.33 -17.25 -7.61
N GLY A 16 -3.13 -17.26 -8.68
CA GLY A 16 -2.65 -16.93 -10.02
C GLY A 16 -2.07 -15.52 -10.12
N GLN A 17 -2.74 -14.53 -9.54
CA GLN A 17 -2.25 -13.14 -9.47
C GLN A 17 -0.94 -13.03 -8.65
N LEU A 18 -0.86 -13.73 -7.54
CA LEU A 18 0.34 -13.76 -6.71
C LEU A 18 1.55 -14.35 -7.46
N LEU A 19 1.34 -15.44 -8.21
CA LEU A 19 2.39 -16.07 -9.02
C LEU A 19 2.86 -15.16 -10.16
N LEU A 20 1.94 -14.45 -10.83
CA LEU A 20 2.28 -13.50 -11.89
C LEU A 20 3.10 -12.32 -11.33
N ALA A 21 2.65 -11.74 -10.21
CA ALA A 21 3.38 -10.66 -9.55
C ALA A 21 4.78 -11.10 -9.10
N SER A 22 4.89 -12.32 -8.54
CA SER A 22 6.18 -12.89 -8.13
C SER A 22 7.12 -13.12 -9.31
N ARG A 23 6.59 -13.56 -10.45
CA ARG A 23 7.35 -13.72 -11.69
C ARG A 23 7.96 -12.40 -12.15
N ASP A 24 7.18 -11.32 -12.13
CA ASP A 24 7.65 -10.01 -12.61
C ASP A 24 8.79 -9.47 -11.73
N VAL A 25 8.66 -9.62 -10.40
CA VAL A 25 9.74 -9.28 -9.46
C VAL A 25 10.98 -10.15 -9.70
N LEU A 26 10.80 -11.45 -9.92
CA LEU A 26 11.90 -12.38 -10.18
C LEU A 26 12.64 -12.03 -11.48
N VAL A 27 11.90 -11.77 -12.55
CA VAL A 27 12.47 -11.38 -13.87
C VAL A 27 13.23 -10.06 -13.74
N ASP A 28 12.67 -9.07 -13.06
CA ASP A 28 13.33 -7.78 -12.85
C ASP A 28 14.62 -7.92 -12.03
N THR A 29 14.61 -8.76 -11.00
CA THR A 29 15.78 -9.05 -10.16
C THR A 29 16.88 -9.78 -10.93
N LEU A 30 16.52 -10.74 -11.78
CA LEU A 30 17.48 -11.53 -12.56
C LEU A 30 18.04 -10.78 -13.78
N THR A 31 17.26 -9.89 -14.36
CA THR A 31 17.68 -9.11 -15.54
C THR A 31 18.47 -7.85 -15.19
N GLY A 32 18.54 -7.49 -13.89
CA GLY A 32 19.24 -6.29 -13.42
C GLY A 32 18.66 -4.99 -13.99
N ASN A 33 17.41 -5.03 -14.43
CA ASN A 33 16.74 -3.88 -15.02
C ASN A 33 16.50 -2.85 -13.91
N LYS A 34 17.06 -1.65 -14.04
CA LYS A 34 17.06 -0.57 -13.04
C LYS A 34 15.69 0.11 -12.88
N LYS A 35 14.63 -0.67 -12.79
CA LYS A 35 13.29 -0.17 -12.45
C LYS A 35 13.08 0.00 -10.93
N LEU A 36 14.11 -0.32 -10.14
CA LEU A 36 14.11 -0.11 -8.71
C LEU A 36 14.27 1.39 -8.44
N ASP A 37 13.18 2.04 -8.17
CA ASP A 37 13.12 3.42 -7.69
C ASP A 37 12.25 3.45 -6.44
N PRO A 38 12.84 3.10 -5.28
CA PRO A 38 12.08 2.98 -4.05
C PRO A 38 11.56 4.34 -3.58
N SER A 39 10.28 4.40 -3.29
CA SER A 39 9.64 5.59 -2.74
C SER A 39 8.76 5.27 -1.53
N VAL A 40 8.52 6.26 -0.71
CA VAL A 40 7.56 6.20 0.38
C VAL A 40 6.40 7.10 0.02
N VAL A 41 5.21 6.53 -0.05
CA VAL A 41 3.97 7.26 -0.29
C VAL A 41 3.12 7.31 0.97
N ALA A 42 2.41 8.42 1.17
CA ALA A 42 1.45 8.61 2.24
C ALA A 42 0.04 8.41 1.67
N TYR A 43 -0.56 7.27 1.93
CA TYR A 43 -1.88 6.94 1.40
C TYR A 43 -3.00 7.45 2.33
N PRO A 44 -3.89 8.35 1.88
CA PRO A 44 -5.02 8.83 2.68
C PRO A 44 -6.09 7.74 2.79
N LEU A 45 -6.28 7.22 4.00
CA LEU A 45 -7.23 6.15 4.28
C LEU A 45 -8.68 6.65 4.20
N ARG A 46 -9.54 5.87 3.53
CA ARG A 46 -10.99 6.04 3.52
C ARG A 46 -11.67 5.14 4.56
N VAL A 47 -11.06 3.99 4.87
CA VAL A 47 -11.52 3.11 5.95
C VAL A 47 -11.20 3.72 7.31
N THR A 48 -12.15 3.59 8.25
CA THR A 48 -12.06 4.20 9.58
C THR A 48 -11.92 3.20 10.71
N LYS A 49 -12.33 1.94 10.49
CA LYS A 49 -12.28 0.89 11.52
C LYS A 49 -10.88 0.32 11.64
N ASP A 50 -10.36 0.20 12.83
CA ASP A 50 -8.99 -0.26 13.09
C ASP A 50 -8.71 -1.65 12.50
N TRP A 51 -9.67 -2.58 12.54
CA TRP A 51 -9.50 -3.90 11.93
C TRP A 51 -9.37 -3.84 10.40
N GLN A 52 -10.09 -2.90 9.73
CA GLN A 52 -9.97 -2.70 8.27
C GLN A 52 -8.62 -2.11 7.93
N ILE A 53 -8.14 -1.15 8.72
CA ILE A 53 -6.82 -0.54 8.54
C ILE A 53 -5.73 -1.61 8.71
N THR A 54 -5.85 -2.45 9.74
CA THR A 54 -4.91 -3.56 9.98
C THR A 54 -4.93 -4.57 8.85
N ALA A 55 -6.11 -5.00 8.41
CA ALA A 55 -6.24 -5.91 7.28
C ALA A 55 -5.64 -5.32 6.00
N PHE A 56 -5.90 -4.05 5.72
CA PHE A 56 -5.35 -3.36 4.56
C PHE A 56 -3.82 -3.30 4.61
N ALA A 57 -3.24 -2.93 5.75
CA ALA A 57 -1.80 -2.91 5.96
C ALA A 57 -1.15 -4.30 5.77
N CYS A 58 -1.82 -5.36 6.23
CA CYS A 58 -1.39 -6.75 6.01
C CYS A 58 -1.40 -7.11 4.51
N PHE A 59 -2.48 -6.77 3.79
CA PHE A 59 -2.58 -7.07 2.35
C PHE A 59 -1.53 -6.35 1.54
N ILE A 60 -1.23 -5.08 1.85
CA ILE A 60 -0.14 -4.33 1.23
C ILE A 60 1.19 -5.05 1.45
N THR A 61 1.47 -5.50 2.68
CA THR A 61 2.74 -6.16 3.02
C THR A 61 2.87 -7.55 2.39
N ILE A 62 1.77 -8.25 2.15
CA ILE A 62 1.77 -9.53 1.42
C ILE A 62 2.02 -9.32 -0.08
N THR A 63 1.66 -8.17 -0.63
CA THR A 63 1.90 -7.86 -2.03
C THR A 63 3.39 -7.66 -2.30
N PRO A 64 3.98 -8.36 -3.29
CA PRO A 64 5.41 -8.20 -3.61
C PRO A 64 5.75 -6.76 -4.00
N GLY A 65 6.78 -6.22 -3.35
CA GLY A 65 7.30 -4.88 -3.65
C GLY A 65 6.69 -3.73 -2.84
N THR A 66 5.79 -4.02 -1.90
CA THR A 66 5.22 -3.00 -1.00
C THR A 66 5.29 -3.43 0.46
N ILE A 67 5.50 -2.47 1.35
CA ILE A 67 5.49 -2.69 2.81
C ILE A 67 4.78 -1.51 3.47
N SER A 68 3.80 -1.80 4.32
CA SER A 68 3.21 -0.79 5.20
C SER A 68 4.18 -0.50 6.36
N ILE A 69 4.55 0.78 6.54
CA ILE A 69 5.52 1.20 7.54
C ILE A 69 4.83 1.61 8.84
N GLY A 70 3.69 2.27 8.73
CA GLY A 70 2.95 2.78 9.88
C GLY A 70 1.86 3.77 9.52
N LEU A 71 1.21 4.29 10.54
CA LEU A 71 0.18 5.32 10.42
C LEU A 71 0.77 6.68 10.79
N ASP A 72 0.31 7.71 10.08
CA ASP A 72 0.61 9.11 10.37
C ASP A 72 -0.68 9.92 10.26
N GLU A 73 -0.63 11.18 10.67
CA GLU A 73 -1.75 12.10 10.59
C GLU A 73 -1.40 13.24 9.62
N GLY A 74 -2.25 13.46 8.65
CA GLY A 74 -2.06 14.51 7.66
C GLY A 74 -2.39 15.89 8.20
N PRO A 75 -2.04 16.94 7.44
CA PRO A 75 -2.24 18.33 7.87
C PRO A 75 -3.70 18.72 8.16
N SER A 76 -4.66 17.98 7.59
CA SER A 76 -6.09 18.18 7.78
C SER A 76 -6.71 17.22 8.79
N GLY A 77 -5.87 16.43 9.52
CA GLY A 77 -6.32 15.42 10.49
C GLY A 77 -6.75 14.09 9.85
N GLU A 78 -6.49 13.91 8.55
CA GLU A 78 -6.73 12.65 7.86
C GLU A 78 -5.69 11.59 8.28
N ARG A 79 -6.14 10.34 8.41
CA ARG A 79 -5.23 9.21 8.66
C ARG A 79 -4.49 8.84 7.40
N LEU A 80 -3.17 8.83 7.47
CA LEU A 80 -2.27 8.45 6.39
C LEU A 80 -1.62 7.11 6.70
N LEU A 81 -1.67 6.18 5.75
CA LEU A 81 -0.90 4.95 5.80
C LEU A 81 0.40 5.16 5.01
N MET A 82 1.53 5.07 5.69
CA MET A 82 2.84 5.17 5.07
C MET A 82 3.21 3.83 4.44
N VAL A 83 3.43 3.84 3.14
CA VAL A 83 3.76 2.64 2.36
C VAL A 83 5.08 2.85 1.62
N HIS A 84 6.02 1.94 1.82
CA HIS A 84 7.23 1.86 1.04
C HIS A 84 6.99 0.98 -0.18
N ALA A 85 7.19 1.53 -1.36
CA ALA A 85 7.09 0.84 -2.64
C ALA A 85 8.48 0.75 -3.29
N ILE A 86 8.90 -0.46 -3.65
CA ILE A 86 10.19 -0.71 -4.30
C ILE A 86 10.18 -0.18 -5.75
N PHE A 87 9.02 -0.26 -6.40
CA PHE A 87 8.78 0.25 -7.76
C PHE A 87 7.96 1.54 -7.71
N GLY A 88 8.49 2.55 -7.07
CA GLY A 88 7.78 3.80 -6.75
C GLY A 88 8.13 4.98 -7.65
N SER A 89 8.59 4.75 -8.88
CA SER A 89 8.93 5.82 -9.85
C SER A 89 7.76 6.72 -10.20
N ASP A 90 6.53 6.21 -10.09
CA ASP A 90 5.30 6.98 -10.21
C ASP A 90 4.46 6.87 -8.92
N PRO A 91 4.61 7.81 -7.99
CA PRO A 91 3.85 7.79 -6.73
C PRO A 91 2.33 7.80 -6.93
N LEU A 92 1.84 8.48 -7.97
CA LEU A 92 0.41 8.52 -8.25
C LEU A 92 -0.13 7.17 -8.71
N ALA A 93 0.64 6.42 -9.50
CA ALA A 93 0.26 5.06 -9.89
C ALA A 93 0.18 4.13 -8.67
N VAL A 94 1.18 4.19 -7.78
CA VAL A 94 1.17 3.42 -6.52
C VAL A 94 -0.05 3.76 -5.67
N LEU A 95 -0.39 5.04 -5.53
CA LEU A 95 -1.56 5.48 -4.75
C LEU A 95 -2.89 5.00 -5.37
N LYS A 96 -3.00 4.96 -6.69
CA LYS A 96 -4.18 4.42 -7.40
C LYS A 96 -4.33 2.91 -7.19
N ASP A 97 -3.23 2.17 -7.22
CA ASP A 97 -3.24 0.73 -6.94
C ASP A 97 -3.67 0.44 -5.50
N LEU A 98 -3.19 1.23 -4.54
CA LEU A 98 -3.62 1.17 -3.14
C LEU A 98 -5.11 1.51 -2.99
N ALA A 99 -5.61 2.51 -3.72
CA ALA A 99 -7.03 2.88 -3.70
C ALA A 99 -7.91 1.75 -4.22
N HIS A 100 -7.51 1.09 -5.30
CA HIS A 100 -8.23 -0.06 -5.84
C HIS A 100 -8.22 -1.25 -4.87
N MET A 101 -7.09 -1.49 -4.19
CA MET A 101 -6.99 -2.53 -3.16
C MET A 101 -7.91 -2.23 -1.96
N GLU A 102 -7.97 -0.97 -1.49
CA GLU A 102 -8.86 -0.56 -0.41
C GLU A 102 -10.34 -0.72 -0.79
N GLU A 103 -10.73 -0.35 -2.02
CA GLU A 103 -12.09 -0.54 -2.55
C GLU A 103 -12.49 -2.01 -2.66
N THR A 104 -11.53 -2.86 -3.00
CA THR A 104 -11.76 -4.32 -3.05
C THR A 104 -11.97 -4.90 -1.64
N LEU A 105 -11.22 -4.41 -0.65
CA LEU A 105 -11.38 -4.79 0.76
C LEU A 105 -12.67 -4.23 1.36
N ALA A 106 -13.01 -3.00 1.04
CA ALA A 106 -14.12 -2.26 1.62
C ALA A 106 -14.95 -1.55 0.53
N PRO A 107 -15.82 -2.27 -0.20
CA PRO A 107 -16.55 -1.71 -1.34
C PRO A 107 -17.39 -0.46 -1.01
N HIS A 108 -17.73 -0.25 0.26
CA HIS A 108 -18.50 0.92 0.70
C HIS A 108 -17.71 2.25 0.61
N VAL A 109 -16.39 2.21 0.44
CA VAL A 109 -15.57 3.41 0.26
C VAL A 109 -15.36 3.76 -1.22
N ALA A 110 -15.83 2.92 -2.14
CA ALA A 110 -15.75 3.17 -3.57
C ALA A 110 -16.48 4.49 -3.93
N GLY A 111 -15.82 5.32 -4.71
CA GLY A 111 -16.34 6.63 -5.08
C GLY A 111 -16.10 7.75 -4.07
N ILE A 112 -15.52 7.48 -2.92
CA ILE A 112 -15.06 8.52 -2.01
C ILE A 112 -13.72 9.05 -2.52
N ASP A 113 -13.67 10.34 -2.85
CA ASP A 113 -12.42 11.00 -3.26
C ASP A 113 -11.48 11.15 -2.06
N ASN A 114 -10.31 10.55 -2.13
CA ASN A 114 -9.26 10.67 -1.13
C ASN A 114 -8.09 11.56 -1.58
N GLN A 115 -8.30 12.39 -2.59
CA GLN A 115 -7.34 13.42 -3.06
C GLN A 115 -5.94 12.85 -3.37
N LEU A 116 -5.86 11.76 -4.11
CA LEU A 116 -4.62 11.05 -4.42
C LEU A 116 -3.56 11.94 -5.09
N GLU A 117 -3.97 12.89 -5.94
CA GLU A 117 -3.05 13.80 -6.59
C GLU A 117 -2.33 14.70 -5.59
N ARG A 118 -3.06 15.15 -4.55
CA ARG A 118 -2.48 15.92 -3.45
C ARG A 118 -1.55 15.04 -2.58
N ALA A 119 -1.95 13.80 -2.34
CA ALA A 119 -1.16 12.84 -1.59
C ALA A 119 0.15 12.48 -2.31
N ALA A 120 0.15 12.40 -3.64
CA ALA A 120 1.35 12.13 -4.43
C ALA A 120 2.45 13.20 -4.29
N THR A 121 2.08 14.42 -3.93
CA THR A 121 3.01 15.53 -3.69
C THR A 121 3.38 15.70 -2.22
N TYR A 122 2.80 14.90 -1.32
CA TYR A 122 3.07 14.97 0.10
C TYR A 122 4.45 14.40 0.42
N HIS A 123 5.30 15.23 1.01
CA HIS A 123 6.56 14.81 1.59
C HIS A 123 6.45 14.91 3.13
N PRO A 124 6.56 13.79 3.84
CA PRO A 124 6.54 13.83 5.31
C PRO A 124 7.69 14.69 5.82
N ALA A 125 7.39 15.55 6.79
CA ALA A 125 8.42 16.37 7.42
C ALA A 125 9.51 15.48 8.03
N PRO A 126 10.79 15.85 7.91
CA PRO A 126 11.87 15.11 8.56
C PRO A 126 11.63 15.07 10.07
N ARG A 127 11.72 13.87 10.66
CA ARG A 127 11.54 13.70 12.10
C ARG A 127 12.51 14.63 12.85
N PRO A 128 12.05 15.38 13.85
CA PRO A 128 12.93 16.24 14.65
C PRO A 128 14.05 15.41 15.26
N SER A 129 15.26 15.94 15.20
CA SER A 129 16.50 15.30 15.68
C SER A 129 16.45 14.86 17.15
N SER A 130 15.55 15.44 17.94
CA SER A 130 15.30 15.09 19.35
C SER A 130 14.83 13.64 19.58
N LEU A 131 14.23 13.00 18.58
CA LEU A 131 13.80 11.61 18.67
C LEU A 131 14.90 10.61 18.25
N ARG A 132 15.94 11.08 17.58
CA ARG A 132 17.07 10.23 17.14
C ARG A 132 17.98 9.82 18.30
N ASN A 133 17.99 10.57 19.40
CA ASN A 133 18.89 10.35 20.54
C ASN A 133 18.28 9.56 21.70
N ARG A 134 17.05 9.01 21.58
CA ARG A 134 16.43 8.23 22.66
C ARG A 134 16.68 6.71 22.58
N GLY A 135 17.52 6.26 21.70
CA GLY A 135 17.69 4.81 21.42
C GLY A 135 19.03 4.21 21.79
N VAL A 136 19.92 4.89 22.51
CA VAL A 136 21.23 4.31 22.91
C VAL A 136 21.57 4.77 24.32
N ASN A 137 21.04 4.07 25.30
CA ASN A 137 21.65 3.89 26.63
C ASN A 137 21.22 2.53 27.17
#